data_887ed731f4fd684e7bdb4b2c1e7b0812
#
_entry.id   887ed731f4fd684e7bdb4b2c1e7b0812
#
_cell.length_a   1.000
_cell.length_b   1.000
_cell.length_c   1.000
_cell.angle_alpha   90.00
_cell.angle_beta   90.00
_cell.angle_gamma   90.00
#
_symmetry.space_group_name_H-M   'P 1'
#
loop_
_entity.id
_entity.type
_entity.pdbx_description
1 polymer ?
#
loop_
_entity_poly.entity_id
_entity_poly.type
_entity_poly.pdbx_seq_one_letter_code
_entity_poly.pdbx_strand_id
1 'polypeptide(L)'
;MLTLYQDAHFTFRFAEDRIVPRFHLEGIQVGQLVAVFRINPDTGQRLALLALANVGEAGWVDLIEPIVVRAGEAFIAVPEVLPL
;
A
#
# COMPACT_ATOMS: atom_id res chain seq x y z
N MET A 1 -3.70 19.76 9.55
CA MET A 1 -4.70 19.29 8.67
C MET A 1 -4.38 17.91 8.17
N LEU A 2 -5.04 16.93 8.68
CA LEU A 2 -4.67 15.55 8.43
C LEU A 2 -5.59 14.84 7.48
N THR A 3 -6.63 15.54 7.03
CA THR A 3 -7.61 14.96 6.15
C THR A 3 -7.07 14.64 4.76
N LEU A 4 -5.90 15.18 4.40
CA LEU A 4 -5.31 14.95 3.10
C LEU A 4 -5.11 13.47 2.77
N TYR A 5 -4.85 12.66 3.80
CA TYR A 5 -4.54 11.25 3.58
C TYR A 5 -5.68 10.31 3.90
N GLN A 6 -6.80 10.80 4.38
CA GLN A 6 -7.90 9.92 4.77
C GLN A 6 -8.47 9.15 3.60
N ASP A 7 -8.52 9.77 2.44
CA ASP A 7 -9.06 9.15 1.24
C ASP A 7 -7.99 8.81 0.21
N ALA A 8 -6.72 8.96 0.58
CA ALA A 8 -5.61 8.68 -0.31
C ALA A 8 -5.30 7.18 -0.31
N HIS A 9 -6.10 6.43 -1.02
CA HIS A 9 -5.94 4.98 -1.13
C HIS A 9 -5.37 4.62 -2.48
N PHE A 10 -4.37 3.76 -2.46
CA PHE A 10 -3.73 3.28 -3.68
C PHE A 10 -4.04 1.80 -3.80
N THR A 11 -4.87 1.45 -4.76
CA THR A 11 -5.30 0.07 -4.98
C THR A 11 -4.55 -0.52 -6.15
N PHE A 12 -3.99 -1.70 -5.93
CA PHE A 12 -3.22 -2.42 -6.94
C PHE A 12 -3.88 -3.76 -7.20
N ARG A 13 -4.13 -4.05 -8.48
CA ARG A 13 -4.69 -5.32 -8.93
C ARG A 13 -3.75 -5.96 -9.91
N PHE A 14 -3.67 -7.27 -9.87
CA PHE A 14 -2.78 -8.01 -10.76
C PHE A 14 -3.58 -9.10 -11.49
N ALA A 15 -3.40 -9.14 -12.81
CA ALA A 15 -4.01 -10.17 -13.64
C ALA A 15 -3.23 -11.49 -13.58
N GLU A 16 -1.99 -11.44 -13.11
CA GLU A 16 -1.10 -12.59 -13.04
C GLU A 16 -0.41 -12.62 -11.69
N ASP A 17 0.12 -13.79 -11.32
CA ASP A 17 0.94 -13.90 -10.12
C ASP A 17 2.15 -13.00 -10.23
N ARG A 18 2.46 -12.29 -9.15
CA ARG A 18 3.57 -11.34 -9.10
C ARG A 18 4.25 -11.37 -7.75
N ILE A 19 5.55 -11.09 -7.78
CA ILE A 19 6.32 -10.76 -6.60
C ILE A 19 6.60 -9.27 -6.67
N VAL A 20 6.18 -8.53 -5.65
CA VAL A 20 6.27 -7.07 -5.62
C VAL A 20 7.29 -6.66 -4.56
N PRO A 21 8.53 -6.33 -4.96
CA PRO A 21 9.56 -5.89 -4.00
C PRO A 21 9.46 -4.41 -3.67
N ARG A 22 8.83 -3.64 -4.54
CA ARG A 22 8.66 -2.20 -4.35
C ARG A 22 7.49 -1.71 -5.18
N PHE A 23 6.96 -0.56 -4.80
CA PHE A 23 5.91 0.09 -5.58
C PHE A 23 6.03 1.60 -5.43
N HIS A 24 5.34 2.32 -6.31
CA HIS A 24 5.40 3.77 -6.39
C HIS A 24 4.07 4.40 -5.98
N LEU A 25 4.13 5.42 -5.14
CA LEU A 25 2.97 6.21 -4.74
C LEU A 25 3.20 7.67 -5.09
N GLU A 26 2.24 8.29 -5.76
CA GLU A 26 2.32 9.70 -6.09
C GLU A 26 1.68 10.55 -5.01
N GLY A 27 2.24 11.75 -4.79
CA GLY A 27 1.64 12.73 -3.91
C GLY A 27 1.81 12.45 -2.42
N ILE A 28 2.63 11.50 -2.05
CA ILE A 28 2.88 11.16 -0.65
C ILE A 28 4.27 11.64 -0.26
N GLN A 29 4.37 12.23 0.92
CA GLN A 29 5.63 12.78 1.41
C GLN A 29 6.62 11.67 1.75
N VAL A 30 7.90 11.95 1.52
CA VAL A 30 9.00 11.09 1.96
C VAL A 30 8.92 10.93 3.48
N GLY A 31 9.06 9.69 3.94
CA GLY A 31 9.01 9.38 5.35
C GLY A 31 7.62 9.00 5.86
N GLN A 32 6.59 9.23 5.06
CA GLN A 32 5.23 8.86 5.45
C GLN A 32 5.12 7.35 5.66
N LEU A 33 4.53 6.95 6.77
CA LEU A 33 4.26 5.54 7.04
C LEU A 33 3.07 5.09 6.19
N VAL A 34 3.22 3.95 5.56
CA VAL A 34 2.18 3.35 4.72
C VAL A 34 1.94 1.92 5.19
N ALA A 35 0.67 1.57 5.36
CA ALA A 35 0.26 0.21 5.65
C ALA A 35 -0.28 -0.43 4.38
N VAL A 36 0.14 -1.66 4.11
CA VAL A 36 -0.29 -2.41 2.92
C VAL A 36 -1.16 -3.56 3.37
N PHE A 37 -2.40 -3.60 2.89
CA PHE A 37 -3.36 -4.64 3.22
C PHE A 37 -3.75 -5.41 1.97
N ARG A 38 -3.89 -6.73 2.10
CA ARG A 38 -4.60 -7.50 1.10
C ARG A 38 -6.08 -7.24 1.29
N ILE A 39 -6.78 -7.01 0.19
CA ILE A 39 -8.21 -6.72 0.23
C ILE A 39 -8.99 -7.69 -0.62
N ASN A 40 -10.29 -7.81 -0.31
CA ASN A 40 -11.23 -8.45 -1.20
C ASN A 40 -11.49 -7.50 -2.37
N PRO A 41 -11.19 -7.88 -3.63
CA PRO A 41 -11.32 -6.97 -4.76
C PRO A 41 -12.77 -6.57 -5.05
N ASP A 42 -13.73 -7.36 -4.60
CA ASP A 42 -15.14 -7.09 -4.86
C ASP A 42 -15.76 -6.14 -3.83
N THR A 43 -15.35 -6.27 -2.57
CA THR A 43 -15.95 -5.50 -1.49
C THR A 43 -15.04 -4.43 -0.92
N GLY A 44 -13.73 -4.51 -1.19
CA GLY A 44 -12.76 -3.63 -0.58
C GLY A 44 -12.43 -3.96 0.87
N GLN A 45 -12.99 -5.02 1.40
CA GLN A 45 -12.74 -5.41 2.79
C GLN A 45 -11.27 -5.78 3.00
N ARG A 46 -10.68 -5.26 4.05
CA ARG A 46 -9.30 -5.58 4.41
C ARG A 46 -9.26 -7.00 4.98
N LEU A 47 -8.38 -7.82 4.42
CA LEU A 47 -8.25 -9.23 4.80
C LEU A 47 -7.03 -9.48 5.68
N ALA A 48 -5.93 -8.85 5.38
CA ALA A 48 -4.69 -9.06 6.13
C ALA A 48 -3.75 -7.89 5.96
N LEU A 49 -3.02 -7.58 7.01
CA LEU A 49 -1.91 -6.63 6.94
C LEU A 49 -0.70 -7.37 6.36
N LEU A 50 -0.18 -6.86 5.25
CA LEU A 50 0.95 -7.49 4.55
C LEU A 50 2.28 -6.84 4.91
N ALA A 51 2.31 -5.51 5.07
CA ALA A 51 3.54 -4.81 5.32
C ALA A 51 3.29 -3.41 5.89
N LEU A 52 4.29 -2.91 6.60
CA LEU A 52 4.39 -1.51 6.99
C LEU A 52 5.70 -0.99 6.42
N ALA A 53 5.66 0.17 5.81
CA ALA A 53 6.86 0.74 5.21
C ALA A 53 6.77 2.26 5.16
N ASN A 54 7.92 2.90 5.03
CA ASN A 54 7.97 4.35 4.86
C ASN A 54 8.23 4.69 3.39
N VAL A 55 7.61 5.76 2.95
CA VAL A 55 7.81 6.25 1.58
C VAL A 55 9.21 6.81 1.46
N GLY A 56 9.93 6.35 0.47
CA GLY A 56 11.26 6.83 0.14
C GLY A 56 11.25 7.95 -0.89
N GLU A 57 12.42 8.23 -1.43
CA GLU A 57 12.57 9.29 -2.43
C GLU A 57 11.70 9.02 -3.65
N ALA A 58 11.19 10.11 -4.21
CA ALA A 58 10.37 10.10 -5.42
C ALA A 58 9.10 9.23 -5.28
N GLY A 59 8.68 8.92 -4.05
CA GLY A 59 7.46 8.14 -3.83
C GLY A 59 7.65 6.64 -3.90
N TRP A 60 8.88 6.16 -3.97
CA TRP A 60 9.13 4.71 -3.98
C TRP A 60 9.04 4.12 -2.59
N VAL A 61 8.35 3.00 -2.49
CA VAL A 61 8.23 2.24 -1.25
C VAL A 61 8.95 0.92 -1.45
N ASP A 62 10.06 0.75 -0.75
CA ASP A 62 10.86 -0.47 -0.80
C ASP A 62 10.45 -1.37 0.36
N LEU A 63 10.10 -2.60 0.04
CA LEU A 63 9.63 -3.57 1.03
C LEU A 63 10.79 -4.43 1.50
N ILE A 64 10.87 -4.64 2.81
CA ILE A 64 11.90 -5.54 3.38
C ILE A 64 11.66 -6.95 2.87
N GLU A 65 10.40 -7.38 2.90
CA GLU A 65 10.00 -8.66 2.31
C GLU A 65 9.06 -8.39 1.15
N PRO A 66 9.32 -8.94 -0.03
CA PRO A 66 8.43 -8.77 -1.17
C PRO A 66 7.03 -9.31 -0.87
N ILE A 67 6.03 -8.63 -1.41
CA ILE A 67 4.65 -9.10 -1.34
C ILE A 67 4.42 -10.07 -2.49
N VAL A 68 3.85 -11.23 -2.18
CA VAL A 68 3.44 -12.20 -3.19
C VAL A 68 1.95 -12.00 -3.45
N VAL A 69 1.62 -11.67 -4.69
CA VAL A 69 0.24 -11.45 -5.11
C VAL A 69 -0.12 -12.48 -6.15
N ARG A 70 -1.24 -13.14 -5.97
CA ARG A 70 -1.75 -14.12 -6.94
C ARG A 70 -2.71 -13.45 -7.91
N ALA A 71 -2.88 -14.06 -9.07
CA ALA A 71 -3.82 -13.57 -10.08
C ALA A 71 -5.20 -13.36 -9.46
N GLY A 72 -5.79 -12.22 -9.73
CA GLY A 72 -7.10 -11.86 -9.21
C GLY A 72 -7.09 -11.26 -7.81
N GLU A 73 -5.97 -11.29 -7.11
CA GLU A 73 -5.85 -10.63 -5.82
C GLU A 73 -5.59 -9.13 -5.97
N ALA A 74 -5.89 -8.41 -4.91
CA ALA A 74 -5.65 -6.99 -4.84
C ALA A 74 -5.08 -6.61 -3.49
N PHE A 75 -4.35 -5.52 -3.46
CA PHE A 75 -3.95 -4.92 -2.20
C PHE A 75 -4.11 -3.40 -2.26
N ILE A 76 -4.17 -2.80 -1.08
CA ILE A 76 -4.30 -1.36 -0.92
C ILE A 76 -3.17 -0.85 -0.04
N ALA A 77 -2.58 0.28 -0.44
CA ALA A 77 -1.60 0.97 0.37
C ALA A 77 -2.28 2.21 0.97
N VAL A 78 -2.24 2.33 2.27
CA VAL A 78 -2.93 3.38 3.01
C VAL A 78 -1.93 4.17 3.84
N PRO A 79 -1.80 5.48 3.58
CA PRO A 79 -0.99 6.32 4.46
C PRO A 79 -1.57 6.32 5.87
N GLU A 80 -0.71 6.10 6.85
CA GLU A 80 -1.12 6.07 8.23
C GLU A 80 -0.69 7.34 8.95
N VAL A 81 -1.60 7.91 9.73
CA VAL A 81 -1.30 9.05 10.57
C VAL A 81 -1.23 8.54 12.01
N LEU A 82 -0.04 8.65 12.59
CA LEU A 82 0.14 8.23 13.97
C LEU A 82 -0.49 9.25 14.91
N PRO A 83 -1.25 8.80 15.92
CA PRO A 83 -1.77 9.72 16.93
C PRO A 83 -0.62 10.29 17.76
N LEU A 84 -0.76 11.51 18.13
CA LEU A 84 0.22 12.19 18.98
C LEU A 84 -0.11 12.05 20.47
#